data_43fa8421e5a91d363acf91e0b68e8159
#
_entry.id   43fa8421e5a91d363acf91e0b68e8159
#
_cell.length_a   1.000
_cell.length_b   1.000
_cell.length_c   1.000
_cell.angle_alpha   90.00
_cell.angle_beta   90.00
_cell.angle_gamma   90.00
#
_symmetry.space_group_name_H-M   'P 1'
#
loop_
_entity.id
_entity.type
_entity.pdbx_description
1 polymer ?
#
loop_
_entity_poly.entity_id
_entity_poly.type
_entity_poly.pdbx_seq_one_letter_code
_entity_poly.pdbx_strand_id
1 'polypeptide(L)'
;MKVYTTNTPVGEISSFENDSFAKQVMELGYYAEQVILDNELKPYIEKSNTILDIGGHVGYHSIGYSRINPNAVIHTFEAQSNMFSLLKRNIEANQLEDKINIYNKAMGHKLGSMNMATSITDGPNANTNIEYGTDRELNLGGVSIGIGGEEVEMVTIDSLNLDSLDYIKIDVEGAESLVFMGGEQTIKKYHPIICFEHNHKSLPLDFVQSLGFDSLPTPFELLRSWGYTKFTNIPYENVIAE
;
A
#
# COMPACT_ATOMS: atom_id res chain seq x y z
N MET A 1 18.75 8.11 -12.31
CA MET A 1 17.43 8.68 -11.95
C MET A 1 17.65 9.69 -10.82
N LYS A 2 16.98 10.84 -10.90
CA LYS A 2 17.12 11.86 -9.85
C LYS A 2 16.29 11.46 -8.63
N VAL A 3 16.92 11.51 -7.45
CA VAL A 3 16.30 11.14 -6.17
C VAL A 3 16.42 12.34 -5.24
N TYR A 4 15.33 12.72 -4.62
CA TYR A 4 15.26 13.69 -3.53
C TYR A 4 15.30 12.96 -2.19
N THR A 5 16.05 13.49 -1.25
CA THR A 5 16.16 12.95 0.12
C THR A 5 16.01 14.08 1.12
N THR A 6 15.18 13.89 2.13
CA THR A 6 14.95 14.89 3.17
C THR A 6 14.51 14.24 4.48
N ASN A 7 14.61 14.99 5.58
CA ASN A 7 14.04 14.62 6.86
C ASN A 7 12.55 15.02 6.92
N THR A 8 11.73 14.10 7.35
CA THR A 8 10.29 14.28 7.55
C THR A 8 9.93 13.95 9.01
N PRO A 9 8.68 14.17 9.45
CA PRO A 9 8.24 13.76 10.80
C PRO A 9 8.44 12.27 11.11
N VAL A 10 8.36 11.40 10.08
CA VAL A 10 8.57 9.96 10.28
C VAL A 10 10.05 9.55 10.20
N GLY A 11 10.93 10.37 9.63
CA GLY A 11 12.36 10.10 9.49
C GLY A 11 12.91 10.57 8.14
N GLU A 12 14.12 10.09 7.78
CA GLU A 12 14.72 10.38 6.49
C GLU A 12 14.00 9.60 5.39
N ILE A 13 13.56 10.32 4.34
CA ILE A 13 12.84 9.73 3.20
C ILE A 13 13.51 10.16 1.89
N SER A 14 13.73 9.18 1.04
CA SER A 14 14.12 9.34 -0.36
C SER A 14 12.98 8.96 -1.29
N SER A 15 12.73 9.76 -2.31
CA SER A 15 11.81 9.46 -3.41
C SER A 15 12.36 9.97 -4.74
N PHE A 16 11.79 9.57 -5.87
CA PHE A 16 12.14 10.19 -7.16
C PHE A 16 11.70 11.65 -7.15
N GLU A 17 12.56 12.55 -7.65
CA GLU A 17 12.28 14.01 -7.68
C GLU A 17 10.99 14.36 -8.41
N ASN A 18 10.60 13.55 -9.40
CA ASN A 18 9.39 13.76 -10.17
C ASN A 18 8.15 13.06 -9.62
N ASP A 19 8.26 12.38 -8.48
CA ASP A 19 7.10 11.81 -7.80
C ASP A 19 6.27 12.91 -7.12
N SER A 20 4.95 12.86 -7.28
CA SER A 20 4.02 13.79 -6.61
C SER A 20 4.19 13.75 -5.08
N PHE A 21 4.51 12.57 -4.51
CA PHE A 21 4.89 12.42 -3.12
C PHE A 21 6.10 13.31 -2.77
N ALA A 22 7.20 13.22 -3.54
CA ALA A 22 8.39 14.04 -3.30
C ALA A 22 8.09 15.54 -3.40
N LYS A 23 7.24 15.95 -4.35
CA LYS A 23 6.81 17.36 -4.49
C LYS A 23 6.05 17.84 -3.26
N GLN A 24 5.12 17.07 -2.74
CA GLN A 24 4.41 17.42 -1.50
C GLN A 24 5.39 17.57 -0.33
N VAL A 25 6.32 16.63 -0.17
CA VAL A 25 7.30 16.71 0.92
C VAL A 25 8.25 17.89 0.75
N MET A 26 8.66 18.24 -0.48
CA MET A 26 9.45 19.44 -0.76
C MET A 26 8.73 20.72 -0.37
N GLU A 27 7.44 20.82 -0.64
CA GLU A 27 6.61 22.01 -0.39
C GLU A 27 6.19 22.16 1.06
N LEU A 28 5.80 21.05 1.71
CA LEU A 28 5.18 21.04 3.02
C LEU A 28 6.15 20.66 4.15
N GLY A 29 7.26 19.97 3.83
CA GLY A 29 8.16 19.34 4.81
C GLY A 29 7.63 18.00 5.36
N TYR A 30 6.47 17.54 4.89
CA TYR A 30 5.85 16.25 5.27
C TYR A 30 4.91 15.77 4.15
N TYR A 31 4.59 14.49 4.15
CA TYR A 31 3.56 13.93 3.26
C TYR A 31 2.17 14.29 3.78
N ALA A 32 1.26 14.64 2.90
CA ALA A 32 -0.08 15.11 3.30
C ALA A 32 -0.83 14.11 4.19
N GLU A 33 -0.62 12.82 3.98
CA GLU A 33 -1.23 11.77 4.82
C GLU A 33 -0.64 11.66 6.23
N GLN A 34 0.37 12.46 6.60
CA GLN A 34 0.81 12.58 8.00
C GLN A 34 -0.36 12.90 8.93
N VAL A 35 -1.34 13.66 8.43
CA VAL A 35 -2.54 14.02 9.22
C VAL A 35 -3.36 12.78 9.61
N ILE A 36 -3.54 11.82 8.68
CA ILE A 36 -4.27 10.59 9.02
C ILE A 36 -3.43 9.69 9.93
N LEU A 37 -2.13 9.63 9.71
CA LEU A 37 -1.22 8.87 10.57
C LEU A 37 -1.31 9.32 12.02
N ASP A 38 -1.28 10.64 12.26
CA ASP A 38 -1.25 11.22 13.59
C ASP A 38 -2.62 11.23 14.29
N ASN A 39 -3.70 11.46 13.55
CA ASN A 39 -5.02 11.70 14.13
C ASN A 39 -5.94 10.49 14.08
N GLU A 40 -5.87 9.69 12.98
CA GLU A 40 -6.84 8.63 12.72
C GLU A 40 -6.25 7.25 12.99
N LEU A 41 -5.02 6.97 12.54
CA LEU A 41 -4.44 5.64 12.59
C LEU A 41 -3.69 5.35 13.89
N LYS A 42 -3.09 6.38 14.49
CA LYS A 42 -2.27 6.24 15.70
C LYS A 42 -2.90 5.41 16.82
N PRO A 43 -4.20 5.59 17.21
CA PRO A 43 -4.81 4.80 18.28
C PRO A 43 -4.87 3.29 18.01
N TYR A 44 -4.90 2.89 16.74
CA TYR A 44 -4.89 1.50 16.32
C TYR A 44 -3.46 0.95 16.27
N ILE A 45 -2.52 1.72 15.70
CA ILE A 45 -1.11 1.33 15.57
C ILE A 45 -0.45 1.13 16.94
N GLU A 46 -0.74 1.99 17.93
CA GLU A 46 -0.21 1.87 19.30
C GLU A 46 -0.52 0.53 19.96
N LYS A 47 -1.58 -0.15 19.53
CA LYS A 47 -2.06 -1.42 20.09
C LYS A 47 -1.70 -2.64 19.24
N SER A 48 -1.14 -2.43 18.04
CA SER A 48 -0.88 -3.47 17.07
C SER A 48 0.51 -4.05 17.25
N ASN A 49 0.63 -5.37 17.41
CA ASN A 49 1.91 -6.07 17.49
C ASN A 49 2.37 -6.54 16.11
N THR A 50 1.43 -6.91 15.23
CA THR A 50 1.70 -7.35 13.86
C THR A 50 0.90 -6.49 12.88
N ILE A 51 1.61 -5.84 11.96
CA ILE A 51 1.06 -4.90 10.99
C ILE A 51 1.41 -5.36 9.57
N LEU A 52 0.43 -5.37 8.67
CA LEU A 52 0.64 -5.45 7.23
C LEU A 52 0.45 -4.06 6.58
N ASP A 53 1.43 -3.65 5.77
CA ASP A 53 1.38 -2.45 4.93
C ASP A 53 1.49 -2.90 3.47
N ILE A 54 0.37 -2.92 2.75
CA ILE A 54 0.24 -3.46 1.39
C ILE A 54 0.08 -2.30 0.42
N GLY A 55 1.06 -2.11 -0.47
CA GLY A 55 1.27 -0.90 -1.26
C GLY A 55 2.12 0.11 -0.49
N GLY A 56 3.29 -0.34 -0.01
CA GLY A 56 4.15 0.43 0.90
C GLY A 56 4.86 1.63 0.25
N HIS A 57 4.85 1.72 -1.09
CA HIS A 57 5.48 2.80 -1.85
C HIS A 57 6.93 3.03 -1.39
N VAL A 58 7.28 4.22 -0.93
CA VAL A 58 8.63 4.55 -0.40
C VAL A 58 8.76 4.27 1.11
N GLY A 59 7.75 3.71 1.77
CA GLY A 59 7.78 3.29 3.17
C GLY A 59 7.39 4.36 4.18
N TYR A 60 6.77 5.47 3.76
CA TYR A 60 6.41 6.57 4.68
C TYR A 60 5.53 6.09 5.83
N HIS A 61 4.46 5.34 5.53
CA HIS A 61 3.56 4.79 6.55
C HIS A 61 4.24 3.74 7.42
N SER A 62 4.93 2.78 6.83
CA SER A 62 5.65 1.74 7.58
C SER A 62 6.65 2.32 8.58
N ILE A 63 7.43 3.34 8.18
CA ILE A 63 8.37 4.04 9.08
C ILE A 63 7.59 4.78 10.18
N GLY A 64 6.49 5.44 9.80
CA GLY A 64 5.58 6.10 10.75
C GLY A 64 5.01 5.13 11.78
N TYR A 65 4.54 3.96 11.36
CA TYR A 65 4.05 2.91 12.26
C TYR A 65 5.11 2.46 13.25
N SER A 66 6.34 2.23 12.78
CA SER A 66 7.46 1.87 13.66
C SER A 66 7.81 2.98 14.67
N ARG A 67 7.60 4.26 14.34
CA ARG A 67 7.78 5.38 15.27
C ARG A 67 6.67 5.46 16.31
N ILE A 68 5.43 5.19 15.90
CA ILE A 68 4.27 5.18 16.80
C ILE A 68 4.35 3.99 17.76
N ASN A 69 4.67 2.80 17.25
CA ASN A 69 4.82 1.59 18.05
C ASN A 69 6.16 0.87 17.75
N PRO A 70 7.22 1.20 18.49
CA PRO A 70 8.55 0.59 18.27
C PRO A 70 8.62 -0.92 18.55
N ASN A 71 7.58 -1.52 19.14
CA ASN A 71 7.53 -2.95 19.43
C ASN A 71 6.80 -3.75 18.35
N ALA A 72 6.09 -3.09 17.43
CA ALA A 72 5.39 -3.77 16.34
C ALA A 72 6.37 -4.40 15.34
N VAL A 73 5.99 -5.58 14.83
CA VAL A 73 6.61 -6.18 13.64
C VAL A 73 5.76 -5.77 12.43
N ILE A 74 6.40 -5.14 11.46
CA ILE A 74 5.74 -4.62 10.28
C ILE A 74 6.19 -5.43 9.06
N HIS A 75 5.24 -5.82 8.21
CA HIS A 75 5.48 -6.49 6.94
C HIS A 75 4.98 -5.58 5.83
N THR A 76 5.89 -5.07 5.01
CA THR A 76 5.61 -4.10 3.96
C THR A 76 5.80 -4.72 2.58
N PHE A 77 4.78 -4.62 1.75
CA PHE A 77 4.76 -5.14 0.38
C PHE A 77 4.69 -4.00 -0.61
N GLU A 78 5.64 -3.99 -1.55
CA GLU A 78 5.68 -3.04 -2.65
C GLU A 78 5.99 -3.78 -3.95
N ALA A 79 5.08 -3.68 -4.91
CA ALA A 79 5.16 -4.45 -6.15
C ALA A 79 6.16 -3.84 -7.15
N GLN A 80 6.17 -2.51 -7.29
CA GLN A 80 7.03 -1.82 -8.25
C GLN A 80 8.50 -1.88 -7.81
N SER A 81 9.37 -2.55 -8.58
CA SER A 81 10.78 -2.73 -8.23
C SER A 81 11.54 -1.42 -8.01
N ASN A 82 11.20 -0.36 -8.77
CA ASN A 82 11.80 0.95 -8.59
C ASN A 82 11.41 1.60 -7.25
N MET A 83 10.13 1.51 -6.86
CA MET A 83 9.64 2.01 -5.57
C MET A 83 10.19 1.17 -4.43
N PHE A 84 10.20 -0.16 -4.58
CA PHE A 84 10.81 -1.07 -3.61
C PHE A 84 12.29 -0.75 -3.34
N SER A 85 13.05 -0.33 -4.34
CA SER A 85 14.45 0.06 -4.15
C SER A 85 14.58 1.29 -3.23
N LEU A 86 13.64 2.24 -3.32
CA LEU A 86 13.57 3.41 -2.44
C LEU A 86 13.04 3.05 -1.06
N LEU A 87 12.02 2.19 -0.98
CA LEU A 87 11.53 1.63 0.28
C LEU A 87 12.70 1.01 1.08
N LYS A 88 13.46 0.11 0.45
CA LYS A 88 14.62 -0.52 1.08
C LYS A 88 15.63 0.50 1.58
N ARG A 89 16.01 1.47 0.73
CA ARG A 89 16.92 2.56 1.11
C ARG A 89 16.40 3.34 2.32
N ASN A 90 15.11 3.63 2.37
CA ASN A 90 14.49 4.42 3.44
C ASN A 90 14.45 3.63 4.76
N ILE A 91 14.20 2.32 4.71
CA ILE A 91 14.26 1.46 5.90
C ILE A 91 15.70 1.43 6.46
N GLU A 92 16.71 1.22 5.59
CA GLU A 92 18.12 1.21 5.96
C GLU A 92 18.57 2.57 6.54
N ALA A 93 18.21 3.70 5.91
CA ALA A 93 18.55 5.05 6.38
C ALA A 93 17.99 5.36 7.77
N ASN A 94 16.83 4.78 8.11
CA ASN A 94 16.20 4.93 9.43
C ASN A 94 16.58 3.83 10.44
N GLN A 95 17.43 2.86 10.08
CA GLN A 95 17.90 1.74 10.92
C GLN A 95 16.73 0.89 11.46
N LEU A 96 15.80 0.53 10.57
CA LEU A 96 14.55 -0.18 10.92
C LEU A 96 14.47 -1.60 10.34
N GLU A 97 15.58 -2.17 9.85
CA GLU A 97 15.64 -3.49 9.21
C GLU A 97 15.22 -4.62 10.15
N ASP A 98 15.43 -4.43 11.45
CA ASP A 98 15.01 -5.40 12.48
C ASP A 98 13.51 -5.28 12.86
N LYS A 99 12.81 -4.25 12.37
CA LYS A 99 11.41 -3.95 12.70
C LYS A 99 10.47 -4.09 11.50
N ILE A 100 10.97 -3.77 10.32
CA ILE A 100 10.19 -3.72 9.09
C ILE A 100 10.74 -4.74 8.10
N ASN A 101 9.98 -5.80 7.88
CA ASN A 101 10.26 -6.80 6.85
C ASN A 101 9.68 -6.31 5.53
N ILE A 102 10.51 -6.15 4.51
CA ILE A 102 10.09 -5.62 3.20
C ILE A 102 10.10 -6.69 2.13
N TYR A 103 9.12 -6.66 1.22
CA TYR A 103 8.93 -7.66 0.18
C TYR A 103 8.62 -6.97 -1.17
N ASN A 104 9.44 -7.25 -2.20
CA ASN A 104 9.12 -6.81 -3.57
C ASN A 104 8.17 -7.81 -4.21
N LYS A 105 6.91 -7.75 -3.82
CA LYS A 105 5.84 -8.65 -4.25
C LYS A 105 4.51 -7.91 -4.31
N ALA A 106 3.67 -8.31 -5.27
CA ALA A 106 2.28 -7.92 -5.28
C ALA A 106 1.48 -8.78 -4.28
N MET A 107 0.48 -8.18 -3.65
CA MET A 107 -0.51 -8.91 -2.88
C MET A 107 -1.78 -9.09 -3.72
N GLY A 108 -2.32 -10.31 -3.76
CA GLY A 108 -3.49 -10.60 -4.60
C GLY A 108 -4.27 -11.82 -4.14
N HIS A 109 -5.12 -12.37 -5.04
CA HIS A 109 -6.08 -13.42 -4.72
C HIS A 109 -5.52 -14.85 -4.79
N LYS A 110 -4.34 -15.05 -5.38
CA LYS A 110 -3.69 -16.36 -5.52
C LYS A 110 -2.18 -16.23 -5.59
N LEU A 111 -1.48 -17.33 -5.40
CA LEU A 111 -0.03 -17.41 -5.64
C LEU A 111 0.27 -17.44 -7.13
N GLY A 112 1.38 -16.84 -7.55
CA GLY A 112 1.82 -16.84 -8.94
C GLY A 112 2.61 -15.59 -9.31
N SER A 113 2.39 -15.08 -10.51
CA SER A 113 2.91 -13.79 -10.96
C SER A 113 1.82 -12.94 -11.60
N MET A 114 2.05 -11.63 -11.68
CA MET A 114 1.18 -10.65 -12.29
C MET A 114 2.03 -9.56 -12.94
N ASN A 115 1.53 -8.93 -13.98
CA ASN A 115 2.16 -7.74 -14.52
C ASN A 115 1.61 -6.48 -13.83
N MET A 116 2.47 -5.49 -13.67
CA MET A 116 2.06 -4.12 -13.37
C MET A 116 1.51 -3.45 -14.62
N ALA A 117 0.73 -2.39 -14.47
CA ALA A 117 0.35 -1.53 -15.59
C ALA A 117 1.56 -0.78 -16.14
N THR A 118 1.51 -0.38 -17.41
CA THR A 118 2.54 0.46 -18.06
C THR A 118 2.31 1.94 -17.87
N SER A 119 1.17 2.31 -17.31
CA SER A 119 0.76 3.70 -17.09
C SER A 119 0.25 3.89 -15.67
N ILE A 120 0.30 5.13 -15.22
CA ILE A 120 -0.29 5.56 -13.96
C ILE A 120 -1.80 5.34 -14.04
N THR A 121 -2.37 4.72 -13.03
CA THR A 121 -3.78 4.38 -12.96
C THR A 121 -4.57 5.37 -12.13
N ASP A 122 -3.88 6.16 -11.31
CA ASP A 122 -4.49 7.15 -10.42
C ASP A 122 -3.95 8.57 -10.51
N GLY A 123 -4.78 9.51 -10.00
CA GLY A 123 -4.44 10.91 -9.82
C GLY A 123 -4.48 11.73 -11.12
N PRO A 124 -3.98 12.96 -11.08
CA PRO A 124 -4.06 13.91 -12.19
C PRO A 124 -3.29 13.48 -13.45
N ASN A 125 -2.40 12.49 -13.30
CA ASN A 125 -1.60 11.94 -14.40
C ASN A 125 -2.10 10.57 -14.89
N ALA A 126 -3.31 10.15 -14.52
CA ALA A 126 -3.88 8.88 -14.97
C ALA A 126 -3.80 8.73 -16.50
N ASN A 127 -3.54 7.50 -16.97
CA ASN A 127 -3.29 7.14 -18.37
C ASN A 127 -1.99 7.70 -18.97
N THR A 128 -1.07 8.19 -18.14
CA THR A 128 0.26 8.61 -18.56
C THR A 128 1.25 7.46 -18.37
N ASN A 129 2.15 7.26 -19.33
CA ASN A 129 3.23 6.29 -19.21
C ASN A 129 4.12 6.61 -18.00
N ILE A 130 4.56 5.55 -17.33
CA ILE A 130 5.44 5.66 -16.18
C ILE A 130 6.83 6.08 -16.65
N GLU A 131 7.37 7.16 -16.06
CA GLU A 131 8.71 7.68 -16.33
C GLU A 131 9.39 8.07 -15.02
N TYR A 132 10.39 7.31 -14.60
CA TYR A 132 11.11 7.57 -13.37
C TYR A 132 12.24 8.59 -13.55
N GLY A 133 12.34 9.56 -12.63
CA GLY A 133 13.46 10.51 -12.54
C GLY A 133 13.58 11.44 -13.73
N THR A 134 12.47 11.83 -14.33
CA THR A 134 12.34 12.87 -15.38
C THR A 134 12.00 14.22 -14.77
N ASP A 135 11.82 15.26 -15.61
CA ASP A 135 11.39 16.57 -15.13
C ASP A 135 9.85 16.69 -15.03
N ARG A 136 9.11 15.70 -15.51
CA ARG A 136 7.64 15.66 -15.47
C ARG A 136 7.16 15.09 -14.14
N GLU A 137 6.36 15.84 -13.41
CA GLU A 137 5.71 15.37 -12.20
C GLU A 137 4.66 14.29 -12.50
N LEU A 138 4.74 13.17 -11.78
CA LEU A 138 3.88 12.00 -11.92
C LEU A 138 3.52 11.44 -10.55
N ASN A 139 2.33 10.86 -10.42
CA ASN A 139 1.97 10.03 -9.26
C ASN A 139 2.55 8.61 -9.46
N LEU A 140 3.82 8.43 -9.11
CA LEU A 140 4.51 7.15 -9.31
C LEU A 140 4.02 6.04 -8.36
N GLY A 141 3.37 6.40 -7.26
CA GLY A 141 2.65 5.47 -6.39
C GLY A 141 1.37 4.94 -7.03
N GLY A 142 0.71 5.74 -7.86
CA GLY A 142 -0.57 5.45 -8.49
C GLY A 142 -0.54 4.43 -9.62
N VAL A 143 0.12 3.27 -9.43
CA VAL A 143 0.25 2.22 -10.44
C VAL A 143 -0.31 0.90 -9.93
N SER A 144 -1.39 0.46 -10.55
CA SER A 144 -2.03 -0.82 -10.24
C SER A 144 -1.40 -2.00 -10.97
N ILE A 145 -1.84 -3.19 -10.63
CA ILE A 145 -1.65 -4.38 -11.48
C ILE A 145 -2.37 -4.18 -12.83
N GLY A 146 -1.83 -4.78 -13.89
CA GLY A 146 -2.38 -4.57 -15.23
C GLY A 146 -1.70 -5.44 -16.29
N ILE A 147 -1.47 -4.86 -17.47
CA ILE A 147 -0.90 -5.57 -18.62
C ILE A 147 0.33 -4.82 -19.12
N GLY A 148 1.37 -5.56 -19.44
CA GLY A 148 2.51 -5.08 -20.23
C GLY A 148 3.65 -4.44 -19.45
N GLY A 149 3.46 -4.11 -18.18
CA GLY A 149 4.52 -3.63 -17.29
C GLY A 149 5.42 -4.76 -16.77
N GLU A 150 6.21 -4.49 -15.74
CA GLU A 150 7.08 -5.49 -15.13
C GLU A 150 6.28 -6.66 -14.56
N GLU A 151 6.80 -7.87 -14.71
CA GLU A 151 6.24 -9.03 -14.05
C GLU A 151 6.72 -9.08 -12.59
N VAL A 152 5.78 -9.25 -11.66
CA VAL A 152 6.05 -9.31 -10.22
C VAL A 152 5.50 -10.61 -9.63
N GLU A 153 6.21 -11.15 -8.65
CA GLU A 153 5.69 -12.28 -7.87
C GLU A 153 4.45 -11.85 -7.09
N MET A 154 3.39 -12.65 -7.16
CA MET A 154 2.15 -12.42 -6.42
C MET A 154 1.99 -13.44 -5.31
N VAL A 155 1.72 -12.93 -4.10
CA VAL A 155 1.42 -13.72 -2.90
C VAL A 155 0.04 -13.36 -2.35
N THR A 156 -0.44 -14.12 -1.37
CA THR A 156 -1.71 -13.85 -0.70
C THR A 156 -1.47 -13.61 0.78
N ILE A 157 -2.35 -12.86 1.46
CA ILE A 157 -2.27 -12.68 2.91
C ILE A 157 -2.31 -14.05 3.60
N ASP A 158 -3.16 -14.97 3.14
CA ASP A 158 -3.28 -16.31 3.70
C ASP A 158 -1.98 -17.13 3.59
N SER A 159 -1.18 -16.90 2.53
CA SER A 159 0.09 -17.59 2.33
C SER A 159 1.22 -17.14 3.26
N LEU A 160 1.06 -16.02 3.95
CA LEU A 160 2.06 -15.52 4.88
C LEU A 160 2.16 -16.36 6.16
N ASN A 161 1.13 -17.14 6.48
CA ASN A 161 1.05 -18.00 7.66
C ASN A 161 1.43 -17.26 8.96
N LEU A 162 0.86 -16.08 9.15
CA LEU A 162 1.14 -15.23 10.31
C LEU A 162 0.62 -15.87 11.61
N ASP A 163 1.35 -15.69 12.70
CA ASP A 163 0.95 -16.13 14.03
C ASP A 163 -0.07 -15.17 14.68
N SER A 164 -0.06 -13.90 14.27
CA SER A 164 -1.02 -12.86 14.68
C SER A 164 -1.15 -11.81 13.58
N LEU A 165 -2.23 -11.03 13.61
CA LEU A 165 -2.44 -9.89 12.74
C LEU A 165 -3.40 -8.92 13.40
N ASP A 166 -2.95 -7.69 13.67
CA ASP A 166 -3.74 -6.70 14.41
C ASP A 166 -4.20 -5.54 13.52
N TYR A 167 -3.41 -5.20 12.51
CA TYR A 167 -3.71 -4.07 11.62
C TYR A 167 -3.24 -4.34 10.19
N ILE A 168 -4.05 -3.92 9.21
CA ILE A 168 -3.72 -3.96 7.79
C ILE A 168 -3.96 -2.57 7.17
N LYS A 169 -2.98 -2.02 6.43
CA LYS A 169 -3.22 -1.00 5.41
C LYS A 169 -3.21 -1.65 4.04
N ILE A 170 -4.17 -1.29 3.19
CA ILE A 170 -4.26 -1.74 1.79
C ILE A 170 -4.45 -0.51 0.91
N ASP A 171 -3.50 -0.31 0.00
CA ASP A 171 -3.46 0.80 -0.94
C ASP A 171 -2.78 0.29 -2.22
N VAL A 172 -3.58 -0.28 -3.10
CA VAL A 172 -3.11 -1.03 -4.29
C VAL A 172 -3.82 -0.61 -5.58
N GLU A 173 -4.35 0.63 -5.54
CA GLU A 173 -4.81 1.33 -6.74
C GLU A 173 -5.91 0.60 -7.52
N GLY A 174 -6.95 0.14 -6.79
CA GLY A 174 -8.14 -0.52 -7.34
C GLY A 174 -8.10 -2.04 -7.32
N ALA A 175 -7.03 -2.65 -6.80
CA ALA A 175 -6.92 -4.11 -6.66
C ALA A 175 -7.28 -4.64 -5.25
N GLU A 176 -7.84 -3.80 -4.37
CA GLU A 176 -8.15 -4.10 -2.96
C GLU A 176 -9.01 -5.37 -2.82
N SER A 177 -10.00 -5.55 -3.67
CA SER A 177 -10.86 -6.74 -3.66
C SER A 177 -10.08 -8.04 -3.88
N LEU A 178 -9.08 -8.03 -4.76
CA LEU A 178 -8.21 -9.19 -4.98
C LEU A 178 -7.33 -9.48 -3.76
N VAL A 179 -6.84 -8.43 -3.10
CA VAL A 179 -6.08 -8.57 -1.84
C VAL A 179 -6.95 -9.19 -0.76
N PHE A 180 -8.18 -8.70 -0.56
CA PHE A 180 -9.13 -9.26 0.40
C PHE A 180 -9.44 -10.72 0.11
N MET A 181 -9.74 -11.07 -1.14
CA MET A 181 -10.02 -12.46 -1.53
C MET A 181 -8.86 -13.41 -1.20
N GLY A 182 -7.61 -12.94 -1.31
CA GLY A 182 -6.42 -13.71 -0.92
C GLY A 182 -6.12 -13.73 0.58
N GLY A 183 -6.90 -13.01 1.37
CA GLY A 183 -6.73 -12.91 2.84
C GLY A 183 -7.90 -13.43 3.65
N GLU A 184 -8.89 -14.04 3.02
CA GLU A 184 -10.16 -14.40 3.66
C GLU A 184 -9.98 -15.21 4.95
N GLN A 185 -9.12 -16.22 4.94
CA GLN A 185 -8.94 -17.11 6.11
C GLN A 185 -8.24 -16.36 7.24
N THR A 186 -7.18 -15.63 6.93
CA THR A 186 -6.38 -14.88 7.89
C THR A 186 -7.19 -13.73 8.49
N ILE A 187 -7.90 -12.97 7.66
CA ILE A 187 -8.73 -11.85 8.11
C ILE A 187 -9.88 -12.33 9.00
N LYS A 188 -10.57 -13.40 8.62
CA LYS A 188 -11.61 -14.01 9.44
C LYS A 188 -11.08 -14.56 10.78
N LYS A 189 -9.85 -15.10 10.77
CA LYS A 189 -9.22 -15.68 11.97
C LYS A 189 -8.83 -14.63 12.99
N TYR A 190 -8.19 -13.55 12.55
CA TYR A 190 -7.61 -12.56 13.47
C TYR A 190 -8.46 -11.31 13.63
N HIS A 191 -9.39 -11.05 12.70
CA HIS A 191 -10.27 -9.88 12.67
C HIS A 191 -9.52 -8.56 12.93
N PRO A 192 -8.44 -8.27 12.14
CA PRO A 192 -7.63 -7.08 12.32
C PRO A 192 -8.43 -5.81 12.06
N ILE A 193 -7.97 -4.67 12.58
CA ILE A 193 -8.40 -3.36 12.07
C ILE A 193 -7.85 -3.21 10.65
N ILE A 194 -8.68 -2.75 9.73
CA ILE A 194 -8.28 -2.58 8.33
C ILE A 194 -8.47 -1.14 7.89
N CYS A 195 -7.41 -0.53 7.39
CA CYS A 195 -7.46 0.74 6.66
C CYS A 195 -7.23 0.44 5.18
N PHE A 196 -8.16 0.84 4.31
CA PHE A 196 -8.02 0.62 2.88
C PHE A 196 -8.45 1.84 2.08
N GLU A 197 -7.81 2.04 0.92
CA GLU A 197 -8.23 3.08 -0.02
C GLU A 197 -9.55 2.71 -0.69
N HIS A 198 -10.44 3.69 -0.83
CA HIS A 198 -11.72 3.54 -1.53
C HIS A 198 -12.05 4.78 -2.35
N ASN A 199 -11.45 4.87 -3.51
CA ASN A 199 -11.52 6.01 -4.42
C ASN A 199 -12.39 5.80 -5.66
N HIS A 200 -13.37 4.90 -5.62
CA HIS A 200 -14.26 4.54 -6.74
C HIS A 200 -13.54 3.96 -7.98
N LYS A 201 -12.27 3.67 -7.89
CA LYS A 201 -11.53 2.98 -8.94
C LYS A 201 -11.84 1.50 -8.92
N SER A 202 -11.86 0.93 -10.09
CA SER A 202 -11.96 -0.51 -10.27
C SER A 202 -11.01 -0.91 -11.40
N LEU A 203 -10.47 -2.10 -11.29
CA LEU A 203 -9.73 -2.71 -12.40
C LEU A 203 -10.63 -2.76 -13.65
N PRO A 204 -10.05 -2.55 -14.86
CA PRO A 204 -10.79 -2.67 -16.10
C PRO A 204 -11.50 -4.03 -16.21
N LEU A 205 -12.75 -4.03 -16.68
CA LEU A 205 -13.57 -5.24 -16.71
C LEU A 205 -12.94 -6.36 -17.55
N ASP A 206 -12.35 -6.02 -18.68
CA ASP A 206 -11.64 -6.97 -19.55
C ASP A 206 -10.44 -7.60 -18.84
N PHE A 207 -9.72 -6.82 -18.01
CA PHE A 207 -8.65 -7.34 -17.16
C PHE A 207 -9.21 -8.28 -16.09
N VAL A 208 -10.29 -7.90 -15.40
CA VAL A 208 -10.98 -8.76 -14.40
C VAL A 208 -11.43 -10.07 -15.03
N GLN A 209 -11.99 -10.02 -16.24
CA GLN A 209 -12.40 -11.21 -16.99
C GLN A 209 -11.22 -12.09 -17.38
N SER A 210 -10.05 -11.50 -17.70
CA SER A 210 -8.82 -12.26 -17.97
C SER A 210 -8.31 -13.04 -16.76
N LEU A 211 -8.66 -12.59 -15.54
CA LEU A 211 -8.37 -13.29 -14.29
C LEU A 211 -9.36 -14.44 -13.99
N GLY A 212 -10.44 -14.56 -14.79
CA GLY A 212 -11.47 -15.58 -14.65
C GLY A 212 -12.68 -15.15 -13.82
N PHE A 213 -12.91 -13.86 -13.62
CA PHE A 213 -14.03 -13.31 -12.88
C PHE A 213 -14.98 -12.55 -13.82
N ASP A 214 -16.29 -12.73 -13.69
CA ASP A 214 -17.29 -11.90 -14.37
C ASP A 214 -17.33 -10.47 -13.78
N SER A 215 -17.15 -10.36 -12.46
CA SER A 215 -16.99 -9.13 -11.70
C SER A 215 -16.32 -9.43 -10.38
N LEU A 216 -15.73 -8.41 -9.72
CA LEU A 216 -15.20 -8.56 -8.37
C LEU A 216 -16.24 -8.06 -7.35
N PRO A 217 -16.37 -8.74 -6.19
CA PRO A 217 -17.10 -8.19 -5.06
C PRO A 217 -16.39 -6.92 -4.56
N THR A 218 -17.13 -5.98 -4.02
CA THR A 218 -16.54 -4.80 -3.41
C THR A 218 -15.84 -5.14 -2.09
N PRO A 219 -14.83 -4.36 -1.65
CA PRO A 219 -14.25 -4.49 -0.32
C PRO A 219 -15.30 -4.52 0.79
N PHE A 220 -16.32 -3.68 0.71
CA PHE A 220 -17.40 -3.62 1.69
C PHE A 220 -18.27 -4.89 1.74
N GLU A 221 -18.57 -5.49 0.59
CA GLU A 221 -19.33 -6.75 0.53
C GLU A 221 -18.55 -7.87 1.19
N LEU A 222 -17.25 -7.99 0.88
CA LEU A 222 -16.38 -8.98 1.48
C LEU A 222 -16.30 -8.79 3.00
N LEU A 223 -15.92 -7.61 3.46
CA LEU A 223 -15.72 -7.32 4.89
C LEU A 223 -17.01 -7.49 5.70
N ARG A 224 -18.16 -7.02 5.19
CA ARG A 224 -19.46 -7.25 5.85
C ARG A 224 -19.79 -8.74 5.96
N SER A 225 -19.49 -9.52 4.92
CA SER A 225 -19.70 -10.98 4.97
C SER A 225 -18.81 -11.69 5.99
N TRP A 226 -17.70 -11.05 6.39
CA TRP A 226 -16.74 -11.55 7.40
C TRP A 226 -16.97 -10.96 8.80
N GLY A 227 -18.03 -10.17 9.00
CA GLY A 227 -18.46 -9.68 10.30
C GLY A 227 -18.02 -8.27 10.64
N TYR A 228 -17.40 -7.54 9.70
CA TYR A 228 -17.11 -6.11 9.90
C TYR A 228 -18.40 -5.29 9.83
N THR A 229 -18.66 -4.51 10.85
CA THR A 229 -19.93 -3.79 11.00
C THR A 229 -19.80 -2.28 11.03
N LYS A 230 -18.61 -1.78 11.34
CA LYS A 230 -18.34 -0.35 11.41
C LYS A 230 -17.34 0.05 10.32
N PHE A 231 -17.69 1.07 9.54
CA PHE A 231 -16.87 1.64 8.47
C PHE A 231 -16.81 3.15 8.66
N THR A 232 -15.62 3.67 8.86
CA THR A 232 -15.39 5.10 9.10
C THR A 232 -14.58 5.69 7.96
N ASN A 233 -15.16 6.61 7.20
CA ASN A 233 -14.42 7.37 6.18
C ASN A 233 -13.47 8.35 6.88
N ILE A 234 -12.23 8.36 6.43
CA ILE A 234 -11.18 9.28 6.87
C ILE A 234 -10.61 10.02 5.66
N PRO A 235 -9.82 11.10 5.83
CA PRO A 235 -9.25 11.84 4.71
C PRO A 235 -8.50 10.98 3.69
N TYR A 236 -8.28 11.55 2.49
CA TYR A 236 -7.58 10.92 1.37
C TYR A 236 -8.20 9.58 0.94
N GLU A 237 -9.53 9.56 0.82
CA GLU A 237 -10.30 8.43 0.30
C GLU A 237 -10.05 7.10 1.04
N ASN A 238 -9.61 7.16 2.31
CA ASN A 238 -9.39 5.99 3.13
C ASN A 238 -10.62 5.64 3.99
N VAL A 239 -10.77 4.34 4.27
CA VAL A 239 -11.83 3.77 5.13
C VAL A 239 -11.19 2.90 6.20
N ILE A 240 -11.60 3.10 7.46
CA ILE A 240 -11.28 2.17 8.55
C ILE A 240 -12.46 1.23 8.75
N ALA A 241 -12.21 -0.08 8.72
CA ALA A 241 -13.16 -1.15 9.02
C ALA A 241 -12.83 -1.82 10.37
N GLU A 242 -13.88 -1.94 11.22
CA GLU A 242 -13.84 -2.53 12.56
C GLU A 242 -14.94 -3.61 12.72
#